data_983b6114a838142d6e365b03ccd445f8
#
_entry.id   983b6114a838142d6e365b03ccd445f8
#
_cell.length_a   1.000
_cell.length_b   1.000
_cell.length_c   1.000
_cell.angle_alpha   90.00
_cell.angle_beta   90.00
_cell.angle_gamma   90.00
#
_symmetry.space_group_name_H-M   'P 1'
#
loop_
_entity.id
_entity.type
_entity.pdbx_description
1 polymer ?
#
loop_
_entity_poly.entity_id
_entity_poly.type
_entity_poly.pdbx_seq_one_letter_code
_entity_poly.pdbx_strand_id
1 'polypeptide(L)'
;MKKIYFLFATILVIGISSCKKSADIIEPPKPVDPPKPYIPDNSFKVVAYFPSYRDPNGVADAKFKMITHLFYAFLNPNADGSLASLEQPSRFAAVMQKARANGVKTGISVSGTRSIFVEMAASATARKLFVKNVLGFARTNNLDGVDMDWEYPSTADGSADNYVLLMKELSDSLHKYNKFLSAAITPGVYAGSIRDGLKSDVFPAVDFFNIMVYDGIGWDKDEPIQHASYNMAVASLNYWMGTRGMPKEKTVLGVPAYGKNAANASKAYRDFVNANADVNLDYATIDGVQYYFNGILTTKKKAKLAKETANGIMFWEFYHDDNGSKSIIKAANDELGRNYN
;
A
#
# COMPACT_ATOMS: atom_id res chain seq x y z
N MET A 1 99.95 -11.41 -54.81
CA MET A 1 99.13 -10.41 -54.18
C MET A 1 97.84 -11.05 -53.78
N LYS A 2 97.70 -11.42 -52.49
CA LYS A 2 96.46 -12.10 -51.95
C LYS A 2 95.65 -11.05 -51.24
N LYS A 3 94.44 -10.84 -51.70
CA LYS A 3 93.42 -9.93 -51.04
C LYS A 3 92.72 -10.75 -49.96
N ILE A 4 92.83 -10.25 -48.74
CA ILE A 4 92.10 -10.82 -47.57
C ILE A 4 90.79 -9.99 -47.43
N TYR A 5 89.65 -10.69 -47.48
CA TYR A 5 88.32 -10.11 -47.17
C TYR A 5 88.02 -10.36 -45.71
N PHE A 6 87.82 -9.26 -44.97
CA PHE A 6 87.25 -9.28 -43.59
C PHE A 6 85.71 -9.35 -43.65
N LEU A 7 85.20 -10.41 -43.07
CA LEU A 7 83.76 -10.61 -42.93
C LEU A 7 83.31 -10.05 -41.56
N PHE A 8 82.57 -8.97 -41.60
CA PHE A 8 81.89 -8.45 -40.35
C PHE A 8 80.66 -9.25 -40.10
N ALA A 9 80.60 -10.00 -38.98
CA ALA A 9 79.41 -10.68 -38.49
C ALA A 9 78.64 -9.71 -37.54
N THR A 10 77.53 -9.26 -37.97
CA THR A 10 76.61 -8.45 -37.14
C THR A 10 75.76 -9.37 -36.25
N ILE A 11 76.03 -9.39 -34.95
CA ILE A 11 75.25 -10.15 -34.00
C ILE A 11 73.94 -9.32 -33.66
N LEU A 12 72.81 -9.85 -34.10
CA LEU A 12 71.49 -9.29 -33.77
C LEU A 12 71.09 -9.86 -32.42
N VAL A 13 71.09 -9.02 -31.37
CA VAL A 13 70.59 -9.38 -30.05
C VAL A 13 69.10 -9.18 -30.06
N ILE A 14 68.33 -10.29 -30.10
CA ILE A 14 66.88 -10.28 -29.94
C ILE A 14 66.59 -10.20 -28.43
N GLY A 15 66.21 -9.04 -27.97
CA GLY A 15 65.65 -8.81 -26.57
C GLY A 15 64.30 -9.46 -26.42
N ILE A 16 64.21 -10.58 -25.71
CA ILE A 16 62.95 -11.19 -25.30
C ILE A 16 62.40 -10.37 -24.12
N SER A 17 61.49 -9.47 -24.42
CA SER A 17 60.69 -8.77 -23.41
C SER A 17 59.66 -9.74 -22.83
N SER A 18 59.96 -10.34 -21.68
CA SER A 18 59.03 -11.17 -20.92
C SER A 18 58.02 -10.24 -20.18
N CYS A 19 56.87 -10.02 -20.79
CA CYS A 19 55.73 -9.49 -20.05
C CYS A 19 55.32 -10.50 -18.96
N LYS A 20 55.75 -10.29 -17.72
CA LYS A 20 55.09 -10.89 -16.55
C LYS A 20 53.71 -10.26 -16.45
N LYS A 21 52.68 -11.01 -16.88
CA LYS A 21 51.31 -10.72 -16.42
C LYS A 21 51.34 -10.84 -14.89
N SER A 22 51.16 -9.71 -14.20
CA SER A 22 50.81 -9.71 -12.79
C SER A 22 49.52 -10.52 -12.68
N ALA A 23 49.52 -11.59 -11.90
CA ALA A 23 48.31 -12.28 -11.53
C ALA A 23 47.45 -11.24 -10.79
N ASP A 24 46.28 -10.94 -11.34
CA ASP A 24 45.28 -10.13 -10.64
C ASP A 24 45.03 -10.84 -9.31
N ILE A 25 45.43 -10.21 -8.22
CA ILE A 25 45.08 -10.65 -6.87
C ILE A 25 43.58 -10.41 -6.80
N ILE A 26 42.76 -11.46 -6.94
CA ILE A 26 41.34 -11.44 -6.67
C ILE A 26 41.25 -11.19 -5.15
N GLU A 27 41.01 -9.93 -4.80
CA GLU A 27 40.67 -9.59 -3.41
C GLU A 27 39.51 -10.49 -2.98
N PRO A 28 39.57 -11.14 -1.81
CA PRO A 28 38.43 -11.88 -1.31
C PRO A 28 37.22 -10.91 -1.21
N PRO A 29 36.02 -11.36 -1.58
CA PRO A 29 34.84 -10.51 -1.53
C PRO A 29 34.73 -9.91 -0.11
N LYS A 30 34.60 -8.60 -0.04
CA LYS A 30 34.40 -7.91 1.25
C LYS A 30 33.31 -8.63 2.03
N PRO A 31 33.46 -8.85 3.34
CA PRO A 31 32.40 -9.42 4.16
C PRO A 31 31.13 -8.63 3.90
N VAL A 32 30.08 -9.30 3.44
CA VAL A 32 28.77 -8.70 3.30
C VAL A 32 28.28 -8.46 4.74
N ASP A 33 28.14 -7.20 5.11
CA ASP A 33 27.55 -6.87 6.42
C ASP A 33 26.25 -7.67 6.60
N PRO A 34 26.01 -8.26 7.78
CA PRO A 34 24.75 -8.93 8.04
C PRO A 34 23.61 -7.96 7.73
N PRO A 35 22.53 -8.42 7.08
CA PRO A 35 21.41 -7.55 6.74
C PRO A 35 20.94 -6.83 8.01
N LYS A 36 20.84 -5.50 7.94
CA LYS A 36 20.34 -4.70 9.06
C LYS A 36 18.94 -5.19 9.42
N PRO A 37 18.61 -5.34 10.71
CA PRO A 37 17.26 -5.69 11.12
C PRO A 37 16.25 -4.72 10.52
N TYR A 38 15.13 -5.22 10.04
CA TYR A 38 14.01 -4.39 9.60
C TYR A 38 13.48 -3.58 10.79
N ILE A 39 13.27 -2.29 10.60
CA ILE A 39 12.70 -1.40 11.62
C ILE A 39 11.41 -0.82 11.04
N PRO A 40 10.23 -1.12 11.62
CA PRO A 40 8.97 -0.54 11.19
C PRO A 40 8.98 0.99 11.30
N ASP A 41 8.39 1.66 10.34
CA ASP A 41 8.16 3.09 10.39
C ASP A 41 6.89 3.39 11.20
N ASN A 42 7.07 3.92 12.40
CA ASN A 42 5.99 4.29 13.31
C ASN A 42 5.55 5.77 13.19
N SER A 43 5.95 6.47 12.14
CA SER A 43 5.44 7.80 11.84
C SER A 43 3.95 7.77 11.50
N PHE A 44 3.24 8.89 11.74
CA PHE A 44 1.82 9.01 11.38
C PHE A 44 1.63 8.92 9.87
N LYS A 45 0.70 8.08 9.42
CA LYS A 45 0.47 7.77 8.02
C LYS A 45 -0.74 8.50 7.45
N VAL A 46 -0.59 9.06 6.25
CA VAL A 46 -1.71 9.47 5.39
C VAL A 46 -1.63 8.58 4.15
N VAL A 47 -2.50 7.60 4.11
CA VAL A 47 -2.51 6.55 3.08
C VAL A 47 -3.56 6.85 2.04
N ALA A 48 -3.26 6.57 0.77
CA ALA A 48 -4.23 6.65 -0.32
C ALA A 48 -4.09 5.45 -1.26
N TYR A 49 -5.21 5.06 -1.87
CA TYR A 49 -5.27 4.03 -2.91
C TYR A 49 -5.55 4.65 -4.27
N PHE A 50 -4.86 4.18 -5.30
CA PHE A 50 -5.07 4.61 -6.68
C PHE A 50 -5.47 3.41 -7.55
N PRO A 51 -6.76 3.27 -7.89
CA PRO A 51 -7.24 2.17 -8.73
C PRO A 51 -6.71 2.23 -10.17
N SER A 52 -6.40 1.07 -10.75
CA SER A 52 -5.84 0.90 -12.10
C SER A 52 -6.68 1.55 -13.21
N TYR A 53 -7.99 1.56 -13.06
CA TYR A 53 -8.94 2.11 -14.01
C TYR A 53 -9.04 3.65 -14.00
N ARG A 54 -8.34 4.35 -13.10
CA ARG A 54 -8.30 5.82 -13.03
C ARG A 54 -7.17 6.41 -13.87
N ASP A 55 -7.41 7.62 -14.41
CA ASP A 55 -6.37 8.37 -15.16
C ASP A 55 -5.49 9.15 -14.16
N PRO A 56 -4.16 8.92 -14.12
CA PRO A 56 -3.24 9.68 -13.28
C PRO A 56 -3.25 11.19 -13.50
N ASN A 57 -3.65 11.64 -14.69
CA ASN A 57 -3.74 13.06 -15.02
C ASN A 57 -4.93 13.76 -14.33
N GLY A 58 -5.90 12.99 -13.86
CA GLY A 58 -7.04 13.52 -13.09
C GLY A 58 -6.70 13.86 -11.63
N VAL A 59 -5.45 13.62 -11.17
CA VAL A 59 -4.97 13.98 -9.83
C VAL A 59 -3.85 15.01 -9.96
N ALA A 60 -4.04 16.18 -9.34
CA ALA A 60 -3.04 17.26 -9.33
C ALA A 60 -1.78 16.83 -8.60
N ASP A 61 -0.60 17.21 -9.12
CA ASP A 61 0.69 16.82 -8.55
C ASP A 61 0.86 17.29 -7.09
N ALA A 62 0.35 18.45 -6.75
CA ALA A 62 0.37 18.97 -5.38
C ALA A 62 -0.33 18.06 -4.36
N LYS A 63 -1.30 17.24 -4.78
CA LYS A 63 -1.97 16.29 -3.87
C LYS A 63 -1.04 15.18 -3.39
N PHE A 64 -0.04 14.78 -4.18
CA PHE A 64 0.91 13.76 -3.76
C PHE A 64 1.70 14.18 -2.53
N LYS A 65 1.95 15.48 -2.32
CA LYS A 65 2.58 15.98 -1.08
C LYS A 65 1.72 15.80 0.18
N MET A 66 0.39 15.64 0.01
CA MET A 66 -0.56 15.49 1.11
C MET A 66 -0.61 14.08 1.67
N ILE A 67 0.01 13.09 1.02
CA ILE A 67 0.01 11.70 1.44
C ILE A 67 1.42 11.21 1.77
N THR A 68 1.51 10.16 2.58
CA THR A 68 2.79 9.52 2.95
C THR A 68 2.99 8.18 2.25
N HIS A 69 1.89 7.49 1.95
CA HIS A 69 1.87 6.17 1.31
C HIS A 69 0.83 6.14 0.20
N LEU A 70 1.18 5.52 -0.91
CA LEU A 70 0.28 5.31 -2.04
C LEU A 70 0.33 3.85 -2.49
N PHE A 71 -0.83 3.22 -2.54
CA PHE A 71 -1.01 1.89 -3.10
C PHE A 71 -1.68 1.96 -4.46
N TYR A 72 -1.04 1.33 -5.47
CA TYR A 72 -1.74 1.07 -6.71
C TYR A 72 -2.64 -0.16 -6.54
N ALA A 73 -3.88 -0.06 -6.93
CA ALA A 73 -4.90 -1.08 -6.75
C ALA A 73 -5.44 -1.55 -8.12
N PHE A 74 -5.31 -2.81 -8.50
CA PHE A 74 -4.81 -3.94 -7.71
C PHE A 74 -3.89 -4.85 -8.54
N LEU A 75 -3.10 -5.67 -7.85
CA LEU A 75 -2.43 -6.83 -8.41
C LEU A 75 -3.20 -8.07 -7.95
N ASN A 76 -3.61 -8.94 -8.88
CA ASN A 76 -4.46 -10.07 -8.57
C ASN A 76 -3.66 -11.37 -8.49
N PRO A 77 -3.87 -12.22 -7.46
CA PRO A 77 -3.30 -13.56 -7.41
C PRO A 77 -4.13 -14.57 -8.23
N ASN A 78 -3.50 -15.70 -8.56
CA ASN A 78 -4.15 -16.92 -9.00
C ASN A 78 -4.11 -17.98 -7.86
N ALA A 79 -4.99 -18.98 -7.93
CA ALA A 79 -5.09 -20.00 -6.90
C ALA A 79 -3.82 -20.86 -6.72
N ASP A 80 -2.98 -20.97 -7.76
CA ASP A 80 -1.70 -21.66 -7.71
C ASP A 80 -0.55 -20.83 -7.11
N GLY A 81 -0.81 -19.56 -6.77
CA GLY A 81 0.18 -18.61 -6.25
C GLY A 81 0.94 -17.81 -7.32
N SER A 82 0.64 -18.00 -8.61
CA SER A 82 1.09 -17.07 -9.65
C SER A 82 0.33 -15.75 -9.55
N LEU A 83 0.82 -14.72 -10.25
CA LEU A 83 0.17 -13.41 -10.32
C LEU A 83 -0.40 -13.19 -11.71
N ALA A 84 -1.58 -12.60 -11.78
CA ALA A 84 -2.12 -12.09 -13.04
C ALA A 84 -1.26 -10.93 -13.54
N SER A 85 -1.36 -10.63 -14.84
CA SER A 85 -0.72 -9.44 -15.42
C SER A 85 -1.27 -8.18 -14.76
N LEU A 86 -0.36 -7.25 -14.43
CA LEU A 86 -0.78 -5.96 -13.87
C LEU A 86 -1.64 -5.20 -14.88
N GLU A 87 -2.80 -4.74 -14.43
CA GLU A 87 -3.64 -3.88 -15.25
C GLU A 87 -3.03 -2.48 -15.40
N GLN A 88 -3.15 -1.92 -16.61
CA GLN A 88 -2.73 -0.56 -16.93
C GLN A 88 -1.27 -0.25 -16.50
N PRO A 89 -0.25 -1.01 -16.95
CA PRO A 89 1.13 -0.87 -16.47
C PRO A 89 1.71 0.53 -16.74
N SER A 90 1.26 1.23 -17.79
CA SER A 90 1.68 2.61 -18.05
C SER A 90 1.13 3.59 -17.02
N ARG A 91 -0.11 3.40 -16.54
CA ARG A 91 -0.68 4.20 -15.46
C ARG A 91 0.03 3.92 -14.13
N PHE A 92 0.30 2.64 -13.86
CA PHE A 92 1.12 2.26 -12.70
C PHE A 92 2.46 3.00 -12.69
N ALA A 93 3.21 2.96 -13.79
CA ALA A 93 4.49 3.64 -13.90
C ALA A 93 4.37 5.15 -13.65
N ALA A 94 3.36 5.81 -14.26
CA ALA A 94 3.12 7.24 -14.10
C ALA A 94 2.77 7.61 -12.65
N VAL A 95 1.89 6.83 -11.99
CA VAL A 95 1.49 7.05 -10.59
C VAL A 95 2.68 6.87 -9.65
N MET A 96 3.47 5.79 -9.84
CA MET A 96 4.67 5.54 -9.02
C MET A 96 5.71 6.63 -9.20
N GLN A 97 5.90 7.14 -10.41
CA GLN A 97 6.81 8.26 -10.68
C GLN A 97 6.38 9.53 -9.93
N LYS A 98 5.10 9.91 -10.05
CA LYS A 98 4.55 11.09 -9.34
C LYS A 98 4.67 10.96 -7.82
N ALA A 99 4.34 9.79 -7.28
CA ALA A 99 4.45 9.53 -5.85
C ALA A 99 5.90 9.67 -5.35
N ARG A 100 6.85 9.03 -6.00
CA ARG A 100 8.29 9.09 -5.64
C ARG A 100 8.87 10.50 -5.76
N ALA A 101 8.49 11.24 -6.80
CA ALA A 101 8.94 12.63 -6.99
C ALA A 101 8.51 13.55 -5.84
N ASN A 102 7.48 13.16 -5.08
CA ASN A 102 6.97 13.87 -3.92
C ASN A 102 7.32 13.21 -2.57
N GLY A 103 8.27 12.26 -2.56
CA GLY A 103 8.72 11.59 -1.32
C GLY A 103 7.70 10.62 -0.72
N VAL A 104 6.68 10.20 -1.48
CA VAL A 104 5.64 9.27 -1.04
C VAL A 104 6.16 7.84 -1.12
N LYS A 105 5.98 7.06 -0.08
CA LYS A 105 6.23 5.62 -0.09
C LYS A 105 5.22 4.91 -0.99
N THR A 106 5.74 4.05 -1.85
CA THR A 106 4.95 3.38 -2.89
C THR A 106 4.74 1.90 -2.58
N GLY A 107 3.53 1.42 -2.82
CA GLY A 107 3.19 0.02 -2.67
C GLY A 107 2.24 -0.47 -3.75
N ILE A 108 2.07 -1.78 -3.79
CA ILE A 108 1.03 -2.45 -4.56
C ILE A 108 0.04 -3.07 -3.58
N SER A 109 -1.25 -2.84 -3.80
CA SER A 109 -2.31 -3.55 -3.09
C SER A 109 -2.66 -4.82 -3.86
N VAL A 110 -2.64 -5.95 -3.16
CA VAL A 110 -2.98 -7.26 -3.71
C VAL A 110 -4.39 -7.61 -3.28
N SER A 111 -5.30 -7.68 -4.26
CA SER A 111 -6.69 -8.01 -4.04
C SER A 111 -7.19 -9.01 -5.09
N GLY A 112 -8.39 -9.51 -4.95
CA GLY A 112 -8.97 -10.46 -5.90
C GLY A 112 -10.19 -11.20 -5.33
N THR A 113 -10.67 -12.17 -6.09
CA THR A 113 -11.81 -12.98 -5.67
C THR A 113 -11.48 -13.76 -4.39
N ARG A 114 -12.35 -13.67 -3.39
CA ARG A 114 -12.17 -14.35 -2.10
C ARG A 114 -11.82 -15.84 -2.21
N SER A 115 -12.50 -16.58 -3.11
CA SER A 115 -12.25 -18.01 -3.30
C SER A 115 -10.82 -18.31 -3.76
N ILE A 116 -10.23 -17.47 -4.59
CA ILE A 116 -8.84 -17.59 -5.04
C ILE A 116 -7.88 -17.47 -3.86
N PHE A 117 -8.09 -16.50 -2.98
CA PHE A 117 -7.29 -16.37 -1.77
C PHE A 117 -7.44 -17.57 -0.82
N VAL A 118 -8.68 -18.06 -0.63
CA VAL A 118 -8.95 -19.23 0.22
C VAL A 118 -8.18 -20.45 -0.30
N GLU A 119 -8.25 -20.73 -1.60
CA GLU A 119 -7.56 -21.85 -2.23
C GLU A 119 -6.04 -21.68 -2.19
N MET A 120 -5.53 -20.53 -2.61
CA MET A 120 -4.10 -20.22 -2.62
C MET A 120 -3.50 -20.32 -1.21
N ALA A 121 -4.16 -19.72 -0.21
CA ALA A 121 -3.64 -19.70 1.15
C ALA A 121 -3.71 -21.06 1.86
N ALA A 122 -4.61 -21.97 1.46
CA ALA A 122 -4.68 -23.31 2.00
C ALA A 122 -3.50 -24.19 1.57
N SER A 123 -2.91 -23.95 0.39
CA SER A 123 -1.80 -24.72 -0.15
C SER A 123 -0.44 -24.11 0.25
N ALA A 124 0.38 -24.85 1.00
CA ALA A 124 1.73 -24.41 1.36
C ALA A 124 2.62 -24.14 0.13
N THR A 125 2.42 -24.89 -0.96
CA THR A 125 3.16 -24.68 -2.21
C THR A 125 2.74 -23.41 -2.91
N ALA A 126 1.41 -23.16 -3.01
CA ALA A 126 0.87 -21.95 -3.61
C ALA A 126 1.23 -20.70 -2.80
N ARG A 127 1.15 -20.74 -1.44
CA ARG A 127 1.60 -19.63 -0.58
C ARG A 127 3.07 -19.29 -0.83
N LYS A 128 3.98 -20.28 -0.85
CA LYS A 128 5.41 -20.04 -1.11
C LYS A 128 5.65 -19.42 -2.50
N LEU A 129 4.93 -19.89 -3.52
CA LEU A 129 5.02 -19.32 -4.86
C LEU A 129 4.49 -17.89 -4.89
N PHE A 130 3.36 -17.63 -4.27
CA PHE A 130 2.76 -16.31 -4.16
C PHE A 130 3.70 -15.31 -3.46
N VAL A 131 4.24 -15.67 -2.29
CA VAL A 131 5.19 -14.84 -1.53
C VAL A 131 6.41 -14.51 -2.38
N LYS A 132 6.98 -15.50 -3.08
CA LYS A 132 8.11 -15.29 -4.01
C LYS A 132 7.75 -14.30 -5.12
N ASN A 133 6.58 -14.46 -5.73
CA ASN A 133 6.15 -13.65 -6.86
C ASN A 133 5.83 -12.20 -6.44
N VAL A 134 5.14 -12.00 -5.31
CA VAL A 134 4.84 -10.68 -4.75
C VAL A 134 6.12 -9.94 -4.37
N LEU A 135 7.04 -10.61 -3.69
CA LEU A 135 8.35 -10.03 -3.38
C LEU A 135 9.13 -9.69 -4.66
N GLY A 136 9.13 -10.59 -5.65
CA GLY A 136 9.73 -10.35 -6.96
C GLY A 136 9.16 -9.11 -7.63
N PHE A 137 7.83 -8.97 -7.67
CA PHE A 137 7.13 -7.81 -8.21
C PHE A 137 7.54 -6.52 -7.48
N ALA A 138 7.50 -6.54 -6.15
CA ALA A 138 7.85 -5.37 -5.33
C ALA A 138 9.31 -4.93 -5.53
N ARG A 139 10.25 -5.88 -5.70
CA ARG A 139 11.67 -5.58 -5.96
C ARG A 139 11.90 -5.05 -7.36
N THR A 140 11.34 -5.70 -8.39
CA THR A 140 11.50 -5.30 -9.80
C THR A 140 10.96 -3.90 -10.05
N ASN A 141 9.87 -3.53 -9.36
CA ASN A 141 9.26 -2.21 -9.49
C ASN A 141 9.74 -1.20 -8.44
N ASN A 142 10.76 -1.53 -7.65
CA ASN A 142 11.32 -0.67 -6.60
C ASN A 142 10.26 -0.11 -5.64
N LEU A 143 9.29 -0.93 -5.22
CA LEU A 143 8.26 -0.53 -4.28
C LEU A 143 8.80 -0.59 -2.85
N ASP A 144 8.26 0.28 -1.99
CA ASP A 144 8.60 0.34 -0.56
C ASP A 144 7.89 -0.75 0.25
N GLY A 145 6.73 -1.23 -0.23
CA GLY A 145 5.98 -2.27 0.44
C GLY A 145 4.86 -2.90 -0.37
N VAL A 146 4.11 -3.74 0.32
CA VAL A 146 2.95 -4.47 -0.21
C VAL A 146 1.79 -4.32 0.77
N ASP A 147 0.59 -4.18 0.23
CA ASP A 147 -0.66 -4.17 0.98
C ASP A 147 -1.50 -5.41 0.61
N MET A 148 -2.09 -6.06 1.61
CA MET A 148 -2.96 -7.20 1.41
C MET A 148 -4.41 -6.79 1.63
N ASP A 149 -5.18 -6.84 0.56
CA ASP A 149 -6.60 -6.50 0.55
C ASP A 149 -7.43 -7.76 0.22
N TRP A 150 -7.38 -8.73 1.15
CA TRP A 150 -8.18 -9.94 1.06
C TRP A 150 -9.52 -9.77 1.78
N GLU A 151 -10.59 -9.64 1.02
CA GLU A 151 -11.95 -9.44 1.54
C GLU A 151 -12.78 -10.73 1.47
N TYR A 152 -12.86 -11.54 2.50
CA TYR A 152 -12.16 -11.49 3.80
C TYR A 152 -11.79 -12.90 4.24
N PRO A 153 -10.75 -13.12 5.07
CA PRO A 153 -10.55 -14.37 5.78
C PRO A 153 -11.71 -14.59 6.76
N SER A 154 -12.02 -15.85 7.06
CA SER A 154 -13.18 -16.22 7.89
C SER A 154 -12.86 -17.40 8.79
N THR A 155 -13.45 -17.41 10.00
CA THR A 155 -13.40 -18.58 10.87
C THR A 155 -14.31 -19.71 10.41
N ALA A 156 -15.25 -19.43 9.49
CA ALA A 156 -16.24 -20.43 9.04
C ALA A 156 -15.67 -21.50 8.09
N ASP A 157 -14.52 -21.22 7.44
CA ASP A 157 -13.94 -22.11 6.41
C ASP A 157 -12.43 -22.36 6.61
N GLY A 158 -11.88 -22.03 7.78
CA GLY A 158 -10.47 -22.21 8.10
C GLY A 158 -9.52 -21.20 7.43
N SER A 159 -10.03 -20.29 6.61
CA SER A 159 -9.18 -19.28 5.93
C SER A 159 -8.53 -18.29 6.89
N ALA A 160 -9.08 -18.12 8.10
CA ALA A 160 -8.50 -17.30 9.16
C ALA A 160 -7.09 -17.77 9.57
N ASP A 161 -6.88 -19.08 9.74
CA ASP A 161 -5.58 -19.65 10.08
C ASP A 161 -4.60 -19.57 8.91
N ASN A 162 -5.07 -19.85 7.71
CA ASN A 162 -4.28 -19.73 6.50
C ASN A 162 -3.85 -18.28 6.22
N TYR A 163 -4.69 -17.28 6.57
CA TYR A 163 -4.33 -15.87 6.49
C TYR A 163 -3.16 -15.53 7.43
N VAL A 164 -3.19 -16.02 8.69
CA VAL A 164 -2.08 -15.83 9.63
C VAL A 164 -0.77 -16.41 9.07
N LEU A 165 -0.83 -17.62 8.50
CA LEU A 165 0.36 -18.23 7.88
C LEU A 165 0.88 -17.40 6.71
N LEU A 166 -0.02 -17.00 5.80
CA LEU A 166 0.33 -16.19 4.63
C LEU A 166 0.98 -14.86 5.02
N MET A 167 0.39 -14.14 5.99
CA MET A 167 0.90 -12.85 6.41
C MET A 167 2.27 -12.95 7.11
N LYS A 168 2.51 -14.01 7.88
CA LYS A 168 3.83 -14.29 8.45
C LYS A 168 4.87 -14.59 7.37
N GLU A 169 4.54 -15.44 6.40
CA GLU A 169 5.44 -15.79 5.28
C GLU A 169 5.77 -14.55 4.41
N LEU A 170 4.79 -13.66 4.17
CA LEU A 170 4.99 -12.38 3.47
C LEU A 170 5.90 -11.44 4.27
N SER A 171 5.59 -11.23 5.56
CA SER A 171 6.35 -10.39 6.47
C SER A 171 7.82 -10.82 6.51
N ASP A 172 8.08 -12.11 6.79
CA ASP A 172 9.44 -12.67 6.83
C ASP A 172 10.21 -12.45 5.53
N SER A 173 9.51 -12.47 4.40
CA SER A 173 10.14 -12.29 3.09
C SER A 173 10.37 -10.82 2.75
N LEU A 174 9.39 -9.95 2.99
CA LEU A 174 9.44 -8.51 2.68
C LEU A 174 10.44 -7.78 3.57
N HIS A 175 10.42 -8.04 4.88
CA HIS A 175 11.28 -7.38 5.86
C HIS A 175 12.78 -7.65 5.59
N LYS A 176 13.16 -8.81 5.07
CA LYS A 176 14.55 -9.11 4.62
C LYS A 176 15.06 -8.13 3.57
N TYR A 177 14.15 -7.51 2.82
CA TYR A 177 14.47 -6.55 1.77
C TYR A 177 14.04 -5.11 2.14
N ASN A 178 13.84 -4.87 3.43
CA ASN A 178 13.43 -3.56 3.97
C ASN A 178 12.15 -3.01 3.32
N LYS A 179 11.16 -3.90 3.10
CA LYS A 179 9.84 -3.56 2.53
C LYS A 179 8.77 -3.80 3.57
N PHE A 180 7.85 -2.84 3.74
CA PHE A 180 6.74 -2.97 4.68
C PHE A 180 5.64 -3.91 4.15
N LEU A 181 4.87 -4.47 5.08
CA LEU A 181 3.62 -5.19 4.83
C LEU A 181 2.47 -4.48 5.52
N SER A 182 1.46 -4.05 4.77
CA SER A 182 0.20 -3.57 5.33
C SER A 182 -0.97 -4.48 4.94
N ALA A 183 -2.12 -4.24 5.53
CA ALA A 183 -3.34 -4.93 5.15
C ALA A 183 -4.57 -4.03 5.27
N ALA A 184 -5.47 -4.09 4.28
CA ALA A 184 -6.82 -3.56 4.40
C ALA A 184 -7.70 -4.57 5.15
N ILE A 185 -8.49 -4.08 6.11
CA ILE A 185 -9.30 -4.93 6.96
C ILE A 185 -10.71 -4.36 7.18
N THR A 186 -11.64 -5.27 7.51
CA THR A 186 -13.02 -4.91 7.85
C THR A 186 -13.09 -3.89 8.99
N PRO A 187 -14.12 -3.04 9.05
CA PRO A 187 -14.31 -2.09 10.16
C PRO A 187 -14.50 -2.76 11.53
N GLY A 188 -14.76 -4.07 11.57
CA GLY A 188 -14.89 -4.81 12.83
C GLY A 188 -16.19 -4.57 13.59
N VAL A 189 -17.12 -3.78 13.06
CA VAL A 189 -18.37 -3.39 13.74
C VAL A 189 -19.50 -4.42 13.57
N TYR A 190 -19.36 -5.34 12.61
CA TYR A 190 -20.32 -6.42 12.39
C TYR A 190 -19.77 -7.72 13.00
N ALA A 191 -20.47 -8.24 14.03
CA ALA A 191 -20.09 -9.51 14.64
C ALA A 191 -20.27 -10.68 13.66
N GLY A 192 -19.35 -11.65 13.70
CA GLY A 192 -19.43 -12.84 12.87
C GLY A 192 -18.07 -13.34 12.37
N SER A 193 -18.11 -14.41 11.59
CA SER A 193 -16.94 -15.16 11.17
C SER A 193 -15.92 -14.35 10.35
N ILE A 194 -16.36 -13.32 9.62
CA ILE A 194 -15.50 -12.40 8.85
C ILE A 194 -14.70 -11.52 9.81
N ARG A 195 -15.38 -10.84 10.76
CA ARG A 195 -14.71 -10.02 11.76
C ARG A 195 -13.70 -10.84 12.58
N ASP A 196 -14.14 -12.01 13.02
CA ASP A 196 -13.34 -12.90 13.87
C ASP A 196 -12.28 -13.66 13.07
N GLY A 197 -12.38 -13.64 11.73
CA GLY A 197 -11.39 -14.19 10.79
C GLY A 197 -10.04 -13.46 10.80
N LEU A 198 -10.01 -12.19 11.20
CA LEU A 198 -8.76 -11.49 11.46
C LEU A 198 -8.28 -11.80 12.88
N LYS A 199 -7.45 -12.83 13.03
CA LYS A 199 -6.88 -13.25 14.32
C LYS A 199 -5.82 -12.27 14.81
N SER A 200 -5.72 -12.05 16.13
CA SER A 200 -4.70 -11.19 16.72
C SER A 200 -3.27 -11.67 16.47
N ASP A 201 -3.09 -12.95 16.17
CA ASP A 201 -1.81 -13.59 15.81
C ASP A 201 -1.16 -12.99 14.55
N VAL A 202 -1.93 -12.24 13.75
CA VAL A 202 -1.42 -11.54 12.57
C VAL A 202 -0.79 -10.18 12.91
N PHE A 203 -1.15 -9.58 14.04
CA PHE A 203 -0.71 -8.22 14.39
C PHE A 203 0.81 -8.05 14.44
N PRO A 204 1.61 -9.00 14.96
CA PRO A 204 3.05 -8.87 14.93
C PRO A 204 3.65 -8.83 13.51
N ALA A 205 3.04 -9.55 12.56
CA ALA A 205 3.57 -9.71 11.21
C ALA A 205 3.31 -8.49 10.31
N VAL A 206 2.26 -7.72 10.55
CA VAL A 206 1.83 -6.59 9.72
C VAL A 206 2.32 -5.28 10.32
N ASP A 207 2.85 -4.37 9.50
CA ASP A 207 3.36 -3.08 9.96
C ASP A 207 2.24 -2.10 10.28
N PHE A 208 1.16 -2.08 9.47
CA PHE A 208 -0.04 -1.30 9.76
C PHE A 208 -1.27 -1.84 9.04
N PHE A 209 -2.44 -1.57 9.63
CA PHE A 209 -3.74 -2.01 9.13
C PHE A 209 -4.57 -0.80 8.69
N ASN A 210 -5.00 -0.80 7.43
CA ASN A 210 -5.93 0.15 6.85
C ASN A 210 -7.36 -0.34 7.15
N ILE A 211 -7.98 0.21 8.18
CA ILE A 211 -9.32 -0.22 8.61
C ILE A 211 -10.37 0.45 7.73
N MET A 212 -11.12 -0.31 6.95
CA MET A 212 -12.12 0.17 5.98
C MET A 212 -13.42 0.58 6.66
N VAL A 213 -13.43 1.77 7.31
CA VAL A 213 -14.57 2.29 8.08
C VAL A 213 -15.55 2.98 7.14
N TYR A 214 -16.14 2.21 6.25
CA TYR A 214 -17.13 2.65 5.26
C TYR A 214 -18.00 1.47 4.78
N ASP A 215 -18.95 1.76 3.89
CA ASP A 215 -19.94 0.82 3.34
C ASP A 215 -20.89 0.21 4.37
N GLY A 216 -21.10 0.94 5.48
CA GLY A 216 -21.91 0.53 6.63
C GLY A 216 -23.33 1.10 6.64
N ILE A 217 -24.02 1.22 5.49
CA ILE A 217 -25.42 1.64 5.45
C ILE A 217 -26.24 0.76 6.43
N GLY A 218 -27.04 1.41 7.28
CA GLY A 218 -27.91 0.77 8.25
C GLY A 218 -27.23 0.35 9.56
N TRP A 219 -25.90 0.52 9.69
CA TRP A 219 -25.20 0.22 10.93
C TRP A 219 -25.49 1.26 12.03
N ASP A 220 -25.30 2.54 11.71
CA ASP A 220 -25.60 3.64 12.61
C ASP A 220 -27.11 3.91 12.61
N LYS A 221 -27.75 3.79 13.79
CA LYS A 221 -29.21 3.98 13.90
C LYS A 221 -29.61 5.44 13.91
N ASP A 222 -28.70 6.33 14.29
CA ASP A 222 -28.92 7.78 14.29
C ASP A 222 -28.72 8.36 12.88
N GLU A 223 -27.87 7.72 12.05
CA GLU A 223 -27.55 8.12 10.68
C GLU A 223 -27.69 6.93 9.71
N PRO A 224 -28.89 6.36 9.50
CA PRO A 224 -29.08 5.04 8.91
C PRO A 224 -28.65 4.95 7.43
N ILE A 225 -28.55 6.05 6.70
CA ILE A 225 -28.09 6.07 5.32
C ILE A 225 -26.60 6.43 5.22
N GLN A 226 -26.03 7.04 6.26
CA GLN A 226 -24.60 7.39 6.29
C GLN A 226 -23.74 6.12 6.35
N HIS A 227 -23.08 5.81 5.25
CA HIS A 227 -22.30 4.58 5.12
C HIS A 227 -20.95 4.60 5.85
N ALA A 228 -20.56 5.75 6.38
CA ALA A 228 -19.28 5.97 7.06
C ALA A 228 -19.42 7.03 8.17
N SER A 229 -20.34 6.78 9.13
CA SER A 229 -20.59 7.75 10.21
C SER A 229 -19.39 7.94 11.13
N TYR A 230 -19.39 9.02 11.90
CA TYR A 230 -18.38 9.25 12.93
C TYR A 230 -18.48 8.21 14.06
N ASN A 231 -19.71 7.84 14.44
CA ASN A 231 -19.94 6.79 15.44
C ASN A 231 -19.35 5.44 15.02
N MET A 232 -19.44 5.11 13.73
CA MET A 232 -18.82 3.89 13.18
C MET A 232 -17.30 3.93 13.31
N ALA A 233 -16.67 5.08 13.09
CA ALA A 233 -15.24 5.25 13.26
C ALA A 233 -14.79 5.02 14.71
N VAL A 234 -15.50 5.60 15.66
CA VAL A 234 -15.24 5.41 17.11
C VAL A 234 -15.42 3.94 17.50
N ALA A 235 -16.52 3.31 17.09
CA ALA A 235 -16.81 1.91 17.40
C ALA A 235 -15.75 0.96 16.80
N SER A 236 -15.32 1.22 15.58
CA SER A 236 -14.27 0.45 14.89
C SER A 236 -12.94 0.49 15.64
N LEU A 237 -12.46 1.69 16.01
CA LEU A 237 -11.22 1.84 16.77
C LEU A 237 -11.33 1.20 18.16
N ASN A 238 -12.45 1.36 18.87
CA ASN A 238 -12.69 0.73 20.14
C ASN A 238 -12.66 -0.81 20.04
N TYR A 239 -13.20 -1.37 18.96
CA TYR A 239 -13.15 -2.81 18.73
C TYR A 239 -11.73 -3.30 18.47
N TRP A 240 -11.05 -2.74 17.45
CA TRP A 240 -9.74 -3.24 17.07
C TRP A 240 -8.67 -2.99 18.13
N MET A 241 -8.64 -1.81 18.72
CA MET A 241 -7.63 -1.44 19.71
C MET A 241 -8.03 -1.88 21.12
N GLY A 242 -9.25 -1.55 21.56
CA GLY A 242 -9.70 -1.82 22.91
C GLY A 242 -10.02 -3.30 23.14
N THR A 243 -10.81 -3.92 22.25
CA THR A 243 -11.26 -5.31 22.41
C THR A 243 -10.23 -6.30 21.89
N ARG A 244 -9.63 -6.05 20.71
CA ARG A 244 -8.71 -6.97 20.05
C ARG A 244 -7.24 -6.73 20.36
N GLY A 245 -6.90 -5.61 21.00
CA GLY A 245 -5.55 -5.26 21.42
C GLY A 245 -4.61 -4.90 20.25
N MET A 246 -5.16 -4.40 19.13
CA MET A 246 -4.31 -3.90 18.04
C MET A 246 -3.47 -2.71 18.51
N PRO A 247 -2.14 -2.71 18.32
CA PRO A 247 -1.29 -1.61 18.74
C PRO A 247 -1.65 -0.30 18.01
N LYS A 248 -1.56 0.83 18.72
CA LYS A 248 -1.83 2.16 18.18
C LYS A 248 -1.01 2.44 16.92
N GLU A 249 0.28 2.15 16.96
CA GLU A 249 1.24 2.40 15.87
C GLU A 249 0.91 1.63 14.59
N LYS A 250 0.09 0.59 14.69
CA LYS A 250 -0.36 -0.23 13.55
C LYS A 250 -1.75 0.13 13.05
N THR A 251 -2.45 1.04 13.68
CA THR A 251 -3.86 1.35 13.40
C THR A 251 -3.98 2.56 12.48
N VAL A 252 -4.64 2.41 11.32
CA VAL A 252 -4.91 3.46 10.34
C VAL A 252 -6.41 3.53 10.05
N LEU A 253 -7.03 4.69 10.32
CA LEU A 253 -8.46 4.90 10.18
C LEU A 253 -8.84 5.20 8.72
N GLY A 254 -9.69 4.37 8.11
CA GLY A 254 -10.20 4.57 6.75
C GLY A 254 -11.32 5.59 6.65
N VAL A 255 -11.27 6.40 5.59
CA VAL A 255 -12.27 7.42 5.22
C VAL A 255 -12.58 7.26 3.73
N PRO A 256 -13.86 7.22 3.33
CA PRO A 256 -14.21 7.17 1.92
C PRO A 256 -14.14 8.56 1.28
N ALA A 257 -13.59 8.64 0.07
CA ALA A 257 -13.70 9.82 -0.78
C ALA A 257 -14.87 9.68 -1.78
N TYR A 258 -15.98 9.11 -1.32
CA TYR A 258 -17.21 8.93 -2.07
C TYR A 258 -18.41 8.93 -1.15
N GLY A 259 -19.58 9.14 -1.71
CA GLY A 259 -20.84 9.02 -0.99
C GLY A 259 -21.72 7.93 -1.58
N LYS A 260 -22.72 7.50 -0.80
CA LYS A 260 -23.75 6.54 -1.19
C LYS A 260 -25.14 7.10 -0.96
N ASN A 261 -26.08 6.63 -1.78
CA ASN A 261 -27.51 6.90 -1.59
C ASN A 261 -28.20 5.71 -0.89
N ALA A 262 -29.48 5.85 -0.58
CA ALA A 262 -30.27 4.80 0.05
C ALA A 262 -30.35 3.48 -0.74
N ALA A 263 -30.17 3.54 -2.08
CA ALA A 263 -30.09 2.37 -2.94
C ALA A 263 -28.65 1.80 -3.07
N ASN A 264 -27.73 2.23 -2.21
CA ASN A 264 -26.32 1.82 -2.20
C ASN A 264 -25.52 2.21 -3.47
N ALA A 265 -26.05 3.10 -4.32
CA ALA A 265 -25.31 3.61 -5.46
C ALA A 265 -24.28 4.65 -5.02
N SER A 266 -23.08 4.60 -5.57
CA SER A 266 -21.95 5.44 -5.19
C SER A 266 -21.75 6.62 -6.16
N LYS A 267 -21.24 7.75 -5.62
CA LYS A 267 -20.79 8.91 -6.39
C LYS A 267 -19.48 9.44 -5.79
N ALA A 268 -18.50 9.80 -6.63
CA ALA A 268 -17.23 10.33 -6.16
C ALA A 268 -17.41 11.65 -5.38
N TYR A 269 -16.59 11.89 -4.39
CA TYR A 269 -16.65 13.14 -3.60
C TYR A 269 -16.48 14.38 -4.50
N ARG A 270 -15.55 14.33 -5.47
CA ARG A 270 -15.38 15.42 -6.45
C ARG A 270 -16.64 15.76 -7.26
N ASP A 271 -17.56 14.82 -7.43
CA ASP A 271 -18.81 15.07 -8.16
C ASP A 271 -19.75 15.96 -7.35
N PHE A 272 -19.73 15.85 -6.00
CA PHE A 272 -20.45 16.78 -5.12
C PHE A 272 -19.84 18.19 -5.18
N VAL A 273 -18.51 18.28 -5.19
CA VAL A 273 -17.80 19.55 -5.36
C VAL A 273 -18.14 20.20 -6.70
N ASN A 274 -18.10 19.43 -7.80
CA ASN A 274 -18.42 19.90 -9.15
C ASN A 274 -19.89 20.34 -9.29
N ALA A 275 -20.80 19.71 -8.54
CA ALA A 275 -22.21 20.10 -8.46
C ALA A 275 -22.45 21.32 -7.55
N ASN A 276 -21.38 21.96 -7.03
CA ASN A 276 -21.44 23.09 -6.10
C ASN A 276 -22.23 22.79 -4.80
N ALA A 277 -22.21 21.53 -4.35
CA ALA A 277 -22.78 21.17 -3.06
C ALA A 277 -22.03 21.85 -1.90
N ASP A 278 -22.71 22.10 -0.79
CA ASP A 278 -22.05 22.48 0.47
C ASP A 278 -21.37 21.24 1.07
N VAL A 279 -20.10 21.06 0.77
CA VAL A 279 -19.29 19.93 1.22
C VAL A 279 -18.79 20.06 2.68
N ASN A 280 -19.25 21.06 3.43
CA ASN A 280 -19.14 21.05 4.90
C ASN A 280 -20.19 20.12 5.52
N LEU A 281 -21.31 19.90 4.81
CA LEU A 281 -22.31 18.91 5.19
C LEU A 281 -21.88 17.51 4.80
N ASP A 282 -22.53 16.51 5.38
CA ASP A 282 -22.30 15.09 5.10
C ASP A 282 -23.33 14.50 4.11
N TYR A 283 -24.06 15.35 3.41
CA TYR A 283 -25.02 14.96 2.37
C TYR A 283 -25.17 16.02 1.28
N ALA A 284 -25.62 15.59 0.12
CA ALA A 284 -26.02 16.48 -0.97
C ALA A 284 -27.07 15.81 -1.85
N THR A 285 -27.91 16.64 -2.48
CA THR A 285 -28.88 16.18 -3.49
C THR A 285 -28.34 16.51 -4.88
N ILE A 286 -28.17 15.50 -5.72
CA ILE A 286 -27.74 15.64 -7.13
C ILE A 286 -28.77 14.94 -8.00
N ASP A 287 -29.28 15.63 -9.01
CA ASP A 287 -30.30 15.11 -9.92
C ASP A 287 -31.52 14.51 -9.20
N GLY A 288 -31.93 15.14 -8.12
CA GLY A 288 -33.07 14.71 -7.29
C GLY A 288 -32.76 13.52 -6.35
N VAL A 289 -31.53 12.99 -6.33
CA VAL A 289 -31.12 11.87 -5.49
C VAL A 289 -30.22 12.38 -4.36
N GLN A 290 -30.56 12.04 -3.13
CA GLN A 290 -29.75 12.38 -1.97
C GLN A 290 -28.66 11.34 -1.75
N TYR A 291 -27.42 11.81 -1.62
CA TYR A 291 -26.23 11.04 -1.28
C TYR A 291 -25.68 11.48 0.07
N TYR A 292 -25.08 10.53 0.80
CA TYR A 292 -24.42 10.75 2.08
C TYR A 292 -22.94 10.40 1.94
N PHE A 293 -22.07 11.28 2.42
CA PHE A 293 -20.61 11.18 2.32
C PHE A 293 -19.93 11.77 3.56
N ASN A 294 -18.63 11.71 3.68
CA ASN A 294 -17.91 12.46 4.70
C ASN A 294 -17.49 13.82 4.12
N GLY A 295 -18.12 14.88 4.58
CA GLY A 295 -17.76 16.25 4.23
C GLY A 295 -16.50 16.72 4.96
N ILE A 296 -16.11 17.97 4.70
CA ILE A 296 -14.90 18.59 5.28
C ILE A 296 -14.92 18.51 6.82
N LEU A 297 -16.06 18.87 7.46
CA LEU A 297 -16.12 18.92 8.92
C LEU A 297 -16.01 17.54 9.55
N THR A 298 -16.70 16.53 9.01
CA THR A 298 -16.61 15.15 9.49
C THR A 298 -15.25 14.54 9.21
N THR A 299 -14.63 14.82 8.06
CA THR A 299 -13.26 14.39 7.78
C THR A 299 -12.26 14.98 8.76
N LYS A 300 -12.38 16.26 9.13
CA LYS A 300 -11.55 16.88 10.18
C LYS A 300 -11.74 16.20 11.53
N LYS A 301 -13.00 15.92 11.95
CA LYS A 301 -13.28 15.19 13.18
C LYS A 301 -12.62 13.80 13.19
N LYS A 302 -12.68 13.06 12.07
CA LYS A 302 -12.02 11.76 11.92
C LYS A 302 -10.50 11.87 11.92
N ALA A 303 -9.93 12.91 11.28
CA ALA A 303 -8.48 13.16 11.32
C ALA A 303 -7.99 13.45 12.74
N LYS A 304 -8.74 14.27 13.51
CA LYS A 304 -8.46 14.51 14.93
C LYS A 304 -8.54 13.21 15.74
N LEU A 305 -9.60 12.42 15.57
CA LEU A 305 -9.76 11.12 16.20
C LEU A 305 -8.56 10.20 15.89
N ALA A 306 -8.15 10.11 14.62
CA ALA A 306 -6.99 9.31 14.21
C ALA A 306 -5.69 9.80 14.83
N LYS A 307 -5.47 11.12 14.95
CA LYS A 307 -4.29 11.71 15.60
C LYS A 307 -4.21 11.34 17.09
N GLU A 308 -5.33 11.36 17.78
CA GLU A 308 -5.41 11.09 19.22
C GLU A 308 -5.32 9.59 19.54
N THR A 309 -5.96 8.74 18.76
CA THR A 309 -6.16 7.33 19.11
C THR A 309 -5.46 6.34 18.19
N ALA A 310 -5.17 6.67 16.94
CA ALA A 310 -4.54 5.81 15.95
C ALA A 310 -3.18 6.37 15.49
N ASN A 311 -2.59 5.79 14.45
CA ASN A 311 -1.31 6.24 13.87
C ASN A 311 -1.42 6.52 12.37
N GLY A 312 -2.60 6.80 11.88
CA GLY A 312 -2.79 7.17 10.49
C GLY A 312 -4.25 7.33 10.10
N ILE A 313 -4.42 7.88 8.91
CA ILE A 313 -5.69 8.00 8.21
C ILE A 313 -5.50 7.50 6.78
N MET A 314 -6.49 6.80 6.24
CA MET A 314 -6.45 6.23 4.89
C MET A 314 -7.66 6.71 4.09
N PHE A 315 -7.48 6.91 2.79
CA PHE A 315 -8.53 7.36 1.88
C PHE A 315 -8.74 6.36 0.74
N TRP A 316 -9.97 5.86 0.63
CA TRP A 316 -10.47 5.14 -0.54
C TRP A 316 -11.41 6.06 -1.33
N GLU A 317 -11.09 6.70 -2.49
CA GLU A 317 -9.81 6.51 -3.14
C GLU A 317 -9.27 7.88 -3.61
N PHE A 318 -8.00 7.94 -3.92
CA PHE A 318 -7.26 9.19 -4.14
C PHE A 318 -7.81 10.04 -5.29
N TYR A 319 -8.27 9.39 -6.37
CA TYR A 319 -8.85 10.06 -7.54
C TYR A 319 -10.22 10.68 -7.23
N HIS A 320 -11.00 10.09 -6.34
CA HIS A 320 -12.35 10.57 -6.01
C HIS A 320 -12.37 11.88 -5.23
N ASP A 321 -11.27 12.27 -4.60
CA ASP A 321 -11.17 13.52 -3.86
C ASP A 321 -11.00 14.73 -4.80
N ASP A 322 -11.38 15.92 -4.34
CA ASP A 322 -11.18 17.18 -5.07
C ASP A 322 -9.68 17.53 -5.21
N ASN A 323 -9.31 18.24 -6.27
CA ASN A 323 -7.95 18.72 -6.49
C ASN A 323 -7.66 20.10 -5.87
N GLY A 324 -8.70 20.80 -5.42
CA GLY A 324 -8.60 22.17 -4.94
C GLY A 324 -8.77 22.33 -3.44
N SER A 325 -9.25 23.48 -3.04
CA SER A 325 -9.42 23.88 -1.64
C SER A 325 -10.48 23.07 -0.89
N LYS A 326 -11.38 22.41 -1.61
CA LYS A 326 -12.45 21.57 -1.05
C LYS A 326 -12.03 20.10 -0.86
N SER A 327 -10.77 19.74 -1.09
CA SER A 327 -10.24 18.39 -0.87
C SER A 327 -10.40 17.94 0.59
N ILE A 328 -10.95 16.75 0.81
CA ILE A 328 -11.04 16.15 2.15
C ILE A 328 -9.67 15.66 2.64
N ILE A 329 -8.77 15.24 1.73
CA ILE A 329 -7.38 14.90 2.09
C ILE A 329 -6.66 16.16 2.58
N LYS A 330 -6.87 17.31 1.92
CA LYS A 330 -6.36 18.60 2.40
C LYS A 330 -6.91 18.94 3.77
N ALA A 331 -8.23 18.83 3.95
CA ALA A 331 -8.90 19.12 5.23
C ALA A 331 -8.35 18.25 6.38
N ALA A 332 -8.07 16.97 6.12
CA ALA A 332 -7.43 16.09 7.09
C ALA A 332 -6.00 16.55 7.43
N ASN A 333 -5.18 16.90 6.43
CA ASN A 333 -3.81 17.40 6.66
C ASN A 333 -3.79 18.70 7.46
N ASP A 334 -4.70 19.63 7.16
CA ASP A 334 -4.85 20.89 7.90
C ASP A 334 -5.17 20.63 9.38
N GLU A 335 -6.09 19.69 9.69
CA GLU A 335 -6.45 19.31 11.05
C GLU A 335 -5.30 18.60 11.78
N LEU A 336 -4.53 17.79 11.05
CA LEU A 336 -3.35 17.11 11.59
C LEU A 336 -2.17 18.07 11.86
N GLY A 337 -2.22 19.28 11.31
CA GLY A 337 -1.13 20.26 11.37
C GLY A 337 0.09 19.85 10.54
N ARG A 338 -0.09 19.07 9.47
CA ARG A 338 1.01 18.62 8.60
C ARG A 338 1.42 19.71 7.63
N ASN A 339 2.72 19.87 7.45
CA ASN A 339 3.26 20.66 6.34
C ASN A 339 3.34 19.77 5.09
N TYR A 340 2.70 20.21 4.00
CA TYR A 340 2.67 19.53 2.69
C TYR A 340 2.85 20.49 1.51
N ASN A 341 3.42 21.69 1.77
CA ASN A 341 3.69 22.71 0.75
C ASN A 341 5.05 22.49 0.03
#